data_c229c9b8fb3a8fb1732984244129c382
#
_entry.id   c229c9b8fb3a8fb1732984244129c382
#
_cell.length_a   1.000
_cell.length_b   1.000
_cell.length_c   1.000
_cell.angle_alpha   90.00
_cell.angle_beta   90.00
_cell.angle_gamma   90.00
#
_symmetry.space_group_name_H-M   'P 1'
#
loop_
_entity.id
_entity.type
_entity.pdbx_description
1 polymer ?
#
loop_
_entity_poly.entity_id
_entity_poly.type
_entity_poly.pdbx_seq_one_letter_code
_entity_poly.pdbx_strand_id
1 'polypeptide(L)'
;TKSMLMIKQILTNLCLTGLLTLSIACSNKPAELEVEQTTFDLGDVRFRDGVHHISTSFKNIGDSTIHIRKILSDCPCTTGETDKKTYPKGTKGIIKIQMDLSSFFPDSITKKVRIYTDSPIREYEEITIKCKLLSN
;
A
#
# COMPACT_ATOMS: atom_id res chain seq x y z
N THR A 1 12.97 42.91 -51.68
CA THR A 1 11.56 42.58 -51.33
C THR A 1 11.30 41.09 -51.18
N LYS A 2 11.86 40.24 -52.07
CA LYS A 2 11.71 38.76 -51.95
C LYS A 2 12.41 38.20 -50.73
N SER A 3 13.54 38.74 -50.31
CA SER A 3 14.30 38.28 -49.13
C SER A 3 13.55 38.56 -47.83
N MET A 4 12.88 39.70 -47.70
CA MET A 4 12.07 40.03 -46.51
C MET A 4 10.85 39.10 -46.33
N LEU A 5 10.25 38.67 -47.46
CA LEU A 5 9.11 37.75 -47.42
C LEU A 5 9.49 36.36 -46.98
N MET A 6 10.65 35.85 -47.43
CA MET A 6 11.18 34.56 -46.99
C MET A 6 11.55 34.52 -45.51
N ILE A 7 12.15 35.57 -44.99
CA ILE A 7 12.52 35.67 -43.57
C ILE A 7 11.28 35.70 -42.70
N LYS A 8 10.21 36.42 -43.06
CA LYS A 8 8.92 36.41 -42.35
C LYS A 8 8.31 35.02 -42.35
N GLN A 9 8.35 34.28 -43.45
CA GLN A 9 7.78 32.96 -43.55
C GLN A 9 8.54 31.92 -42.69
N ILE A 10 9.86 32.03 -42.60
CA ILE A 10 10.72 31.18 -41.78
C ILE A 10 10.47 31.44 -40.28
N LEU A 11 10.33 32.72 -39.88
CA LEU A 11 10.02 33.11 -38.48
C LEU A 11 8.63 32.65 -38.06
N THR A 12 7.62 32.73 -38.96
CA THR A 12 6.26 32.29 -38.66
C THR A 12 6.18 30.76 -38.50
N ASN A 13 6.87 30.00 -39.33
CA ASN A 13 6.94 28.53 -39.21
C ASN A 13 7.74 28.07 -38.01
N LEU A 14 8.79 28.78 -37.61
CA LEU A 14 9.57 28.45 -36.41
C LEU A 14 8.77 28.71 -35.13
N CYS A 15 7.88 29.71 -35.11
CA CYS A 15 7.00 29.98 -33.97
C CYS A 15 5.87 28.95 -33.86
N LEU A 16 5.37 28.44 -35.01
CA LEU A 16 4.28 27.47 -35.06
C LEU A 16 4.73 26.04 -34.65
N THR A 17 5.99 25.69 -34.89
CA THR A 17 6.58 24.38 -34.49
C THR A 17 6.99 24.35 -32.99
N GLY A 18 7.23 25.52 -32.38
CA GLY A 18 7.60 25.62 -30.95
C GLY A 18 6.43 25.45 -29.99
N LEU A 19 5.18 25.52 -30.45
CA LEU A 19 3.99 25.48 -29.57
C LEU A 19 3.39 24.07 -29.42
N LEU A 20 3.99 23.05 -30.01
CA LEU A 20 3.38 21.71 -30.08
C LEU A 20 3.99 20.66 -29.14
N THR A 21 4.84 21.02 -28.17
CA THR A 21 5.54 20.02 -27.34
C THR A 21 5.42 20.21 -25.83
N LEU A 22 4.35 20.82 -25.34
CA LEU A 22 4.08 20.80 -23.90
C LEU A 22 2.84 19.99 -23.57
N SER A 23 2.79 18.75 -24.06
CA SER A 23 1.90 17.74 -23.48
C SER A 23 2.54 17.30 -22.16
N ILE A 24 2.33 18.06 -21.08
CA ILE A 24 2.55 17.55 -19.73
C ILE A 24 1.52 16.45 -19.53
N ALA A 25 1.93 15.21 -19.82
CA ALA A 25 1.17 14.04 -19.43
C ALA A 25 1.17 14.01 -17.90
N CYS A 26 0.13 14.61 -17.29
CA CYS A 26 -0.21 14.36 -15.89
C CYS A 26 -0.59 12.88 -15.79
N SER A 27 0.41 12.02 -15.54
CA SER A 27 0.18 10.64 -15.20
C SER A 27 -0.37 10.60 -13.77
N ASN A 28 -1.69 10.62 -13.62
CA ASN A 28 -2.32 10.38 -12.34
C ASN A 28 -2.05 8.93 -11.94
N LYS A 29 -1.24 8.73 -10.90
CA LYS A 29 -1.00 7.42 -10.32
C LYS A 29 -2.28 6.96 -9.61
N PRO A 30 -2.83 5.78 -9.96
CA PRO A 30 -4.03 5.27 -9.28
C PRO A 30 -3.77 5.08 -7.78
N ALA A 31 -4.85 4.97 -7.00
CA ALA A 31 -4.78 4.73 -5.56
C ALA A 31 -4.01 3.43 -5.29
N GLU A 32 -2.99 3.50 -4.46
CA GLU A 32 -2.13 2.37 -4.12
C GLU A 32 -1.68 2.48 -2.66
N LEU A 33 -1.74 1.36 -1.94
CA LEU A 33 -1.26 1.22 -0.58
C LEU A 33 0.16 0.65 -0.59
N GLU A 34 1.06 1.29 0.16
CA GLU A 34 2.39 0.78 0.46
C GLU A 34 2.49 0.50 1.95
N VAL A 35 2.69 -0.77 2.32
CA VAL A 35 2.86 -1.21 3.71
C VAL A 35 4.34 -1.21 4.03
N GLU A 36 4.73 -0.57 5.14
CA GLU A 36 6.13 -0.41 5.53
C GLU A 36 6.81 -1.75 5.85
N GLN A 37 6.10 -2.61 6.58
CA GLN A 37 6.58 -3.95 6.90
C GLN A 37 5.47 -4.97 6.67
N THR A 38 5.75 -5.95 5.81
CA THR A 38 4.79 -7.00 5.40
C THR A 38 5.10 -8.37 5.99
N THR A 39 6.24 -8.53 6.68
CA THR A 39 6.61 -9.80 7.30
C THR A 39 7.13 -9.55 8.70
N PHE A 40 6.56 -10.25 9.66
CA PHE A 40 6.94 -10.24 11.07
C PHE A 40 7.34 -11.65 11.49
N ASP A 41 8.52 -11.77 12.07
CA ASP A 41 8.98 -12.98 12.73
C ASP A 41 9.05 -12.71 14.24
N LEU A 42 8.18 -13.36 15.00
CA LEU A 42 8.10 -13.21 16.45
C LEU A 42 9.08 -14.14 17.17
N GLY A 43 9.78 -14.99 16.41
CA GLY A 43 10.70 -15.98 16.98
C GLY A 43 9.98 -17.02 17.84
N ASP A 44 10.61 -17.41 18.94
CA ASP A 44 10.07 -18.37 19.89
C ASP A 44 9.06 -17.70 20.84
N VAL A 45 7.82 -18.16 20.82
CA VAL A 45 6.72 -17.70 21.68
C VAL A 45 6.16 -18.84 22.50
N ARG A 46 5.51 -18.56 23.64
CA ARG A 46 4.93 -19.57 24.55
C ARG A 46 3.46 -19.31 24.73
N PHE A 47 2.68 -20.35 25.05
CA PHE A 47 1.26 -20.24 25.35
C PHE A 47 0.93 -19.18 26.40
N ARG A 48 1.78 -19.09 27.45
CA ARG A 48 1.60 -18.14 28.54
C ARG A 48 1.81 -16.68 28.17
N ASP A 49 2.41 -16.40 26.99
CA ASP A 49 2.67 -15.04 26.53
C ASP A 49 1.37 -14.32 26.13
N GLY A 50 0.26 -15.07 26.01
CA GLY A 50 -1.08 -14.53 25.76
C GLY A 50 -1.28 -14.02 24.34
N VAL A 51 -1.93 -12.87 24.20
CA VAL A 51 -2.20 -12.24 22.91
C VAL A 51 -1.01 -11.40 22.47
N HIS A 52 -0.52 -11.68 21.27
CA HIS A 52 0.55 -10.90 20.63
C HIS A 52 -0.03 -9.72 19.86
N HIS A 53 0.55 -8.54 20.05
CA HIS A 53 0.16 -7.31 19.38
C HIS A 53 1.25 -6.89 18.39
N ILE A 54 0.87 -6.72 17.13
CA ILE A 54 1.76 -6.32 16.05
C ILE A 54 1.16 -5.08 15.40
N SER A 55 1.99 -4.11 15.02
CA SER A 55 1.54 -2.95 14.28
C SER A 55 2.53 -2.58 13.19
N THR A 56 2.02 -2.12 12.07
CA THR A 56 2.84 -1.53 11.01
C THR A 56 2.12 -0.34 10.40
N SER A 57 2.88 0.57 9.84
CA SER A 57 2.34 1.70 9.12
C SER A 57 2.19 1.38 7.63
N PHE A 58 1.30 2.09 7.00
CA PHE A 58 1.15 2.11 5.54
C PHE A 58 0.89 3.52 5.05
N LYS A 59 1.07 3.74 3.76
CA LYS A 59 0.87 5.03 3.11
C LYS A 59 0.10 4.87 1.81
N ASN A 60 -0.83 5.78 1.53
CA ASN A 60 -1.38 5.90 0.20
C ASN A 60 -0.38 6.65 -0.70
N ILE A 61 0.27 5.92 -1.60
CA ILE A 61 1.27 6.44 -2.54
C ILE A 61 0.68 6.79 -3.91
N GLY A 62 -0.63 6.62 -4.09
CA GLY A 62 -1.37 7.04 -5.27
C GLY A 62 -1.86 8.48 -5.19
N ASP A 63 -2.46 8.94 -6.27
CA ASP A 63 -2.99 10.31 -6.40
C ASP A 63 -4.48 10.41 -6.03
N SER A 64 -5.16 9.28 -5.87
CA SER A 64 -6.57 9.20 -5.49
C SER A 64 -6.73 8.69 -4.05
N THR A 65 -7.84 9.02 -3.42
CA THR A 65 -8.21 8.48 -2.10
C THR A 65 -8.40 6.97 -2.18
N ILE A 66 -7.90 6.24 -1.17
CA ILE A 66 -8.08 4.80 -1.02
C ILE A 66 -8.99 4.48 0.16
N HIS A 67 -9.86 3.48 -0.01
CA HIS A 67 -10.77 3.02 1.04
C HIS A 67 -10.43 1.57 1.43
N ILE A 68 -10.31 1.34 2.73
CA ILE A 68 -10.20 -0.01 3.29
C ILE A 68 -11.60 -0.62 3.32
N ARG A 69 -11.83 -1.67 2.53
CA ARG A 69 -13.11 -2.35 2.43
C ARG A 69 -13.32 -3.35 3.56
N LYS A 70 -12.29 -4.16 3.82
CA LYS A 70 -12.31 -5.19 4.88
C LYS A 70 -10.88 -5.62 5.20
N ILE A 71 -10.72 -6.21 6.37
CA ILE A 71 -9.48 -6.88 6.77
C ILE A 71 -9.85 -8.31 7.11
N LEU A 72 -9.18 -9.27 6.50
CA LEU A 72 -9.40 -10.70 6.69
C LEU A 72 -8.11 -11.37 7.12
N SER A 73 -8.26 -12.33 8.01
CA SER A 73 -7.20 -13.24 8.42
C SER A 73 -7.54 -14.67 7.97
N ASP A 74 -6.53 -15.50 7.80
CA ASP A 74 -6.67 -16.93 7.51
C ASP A 74 -7.01 -17.78 8.76
N CYS A 75 -7.13 -17.12 9.92
CA CYS A 75 -7.47 -17.75 11.20
C CYS A 75 -8.33 -16.81 12.05
N PRO A 76 -9.39 -17.31 12.71
CA PRO A 76 -10.16 -16.52 13.67
C PRO A 76 -9.34 -16.12 14.90
N CYS A 77 -8.19 -16.78 15.15
CA CYS A 77 -7.22 -16.42 16.18
C CYS A 77 -6.48 -15.11 15.93
N THR A 78 -6.58 -14.56 14.72
CA THR A 78 -5.87 -13.35 14.31
C THR A 78 -6.87 -12.34 13.79
N THR A 79 -6.83 -11.14 14.33
CA THR A 79 -7.67 -10.01 13.91
C THR A 79 -6.83 -8.81 13.54
N GLY A 80 -7.33 -7.98 12.63
CA GLY A 80 -6.67 -6.75 12.22
C GLY A 80 -7.64 -5.59 12.16
N GLU A 81 -7.17 -4.41 12.52
CA GLU A 81 -7.92 -3.17 12.43
C GLU A 81 -7.02 -2.02 11.97
N THR A 82 -7.62 -1.04 11.30
CA THR A 82 -6.94 0.21 10.91
C THR A 82 -7.49 1.39 11.68
N ASP A 83 -6.67 2.43 11.86
CA ASP A 83 -7.05 3.67 12.57
C ASP A 83 -8.19 4.42 11.86
N LYS A 84 -8.30 4.27 10.54
CA LYS A 84 -9.36 4.86 9.69
C LYS A 84 -9.74 3.88 8.58
N LYS A 85 -10.80 4.21 7.86
CA LYS A 85 -11.22 3.47 6.65
C LYS A 85 -10.91 4.18 5.34
N THR A 86 -10.52 5.46 5.41
CA THR A 86 -10.32 6.31 4.22
C THR A 86 -9.01 7.06 4.35
N TYR A 87 -8.19 6.97 3.31
CA TYR A 87 -6.84 7.55 3.26
C TYR A 87 -6.66 8.37 1.98
N PRO A 88 -6.74 9.70 2.05
CA PRO A 88 -6.40 10.60 0.95
C PRO A 88 -4.96 10.43 0.49
N LYS A 89 -4.64 10.97 -0.69
CA LYS A 89 -3.27 10.99 -1.25
C LYS A 89 -2.23 11.38 -0.19
N GLY A 90 -1.17 10.60 -0.10
CA GLY A 90 0.00 10.89 0.75
C GLY A 90 -0.23 10.68 2.25
N THR A 91 -1.44 10.33 2.68
CA THR A 91 -1.72 10.10 4.10
C THR A 91 -1.18 8.74 4.55
N LYS A 92 -0.75 8.70 5.82
CA LYS A 92 -0.34 7.46 6.50
C LYS A 92 -1.47 6.93 7.35
N GLY A 93 -1.48 5.61 7.53
CA GLY A 93 -2.34 4.88 8.44
C GLY A 93 -1.54 3.84 9.21
N ILE A 94 -2.19 3.25 10.20
CA ILE A 94 -1.62 2.18 11.02
C ILE A 94 -2.59 1.00 10.96
N ILE A 95 -2.05 -0.20 10.75
CA ILE A 95 -2.77 -1.43 11.02
C ILE A 95 -2.25 -2.03 12.31
N LYS A 96 -3.18 -2.42 13.19
CA LYS A 96 -2.93 -3.17 14.42
C LYS A 96 -3.46 -4.57 14.23
N ILE A 97 -2.65 -5.56 14.58
CA ILE A 97 -2.97 -6.97 14.46
C ILE A 97 -2.85 -7.60 15.84
N GLN A 98 -3.83 -8.39 16.22
CA GLN A 98 -3.82 -9.20 17.45
C GLN A 98 -3.84 -10.66 17.06
N MET A 99 -2.97 -11.46 17.67
CA MET A 99 -2.86 -12.89 17.44
C MET A 99 -2.90 -13.64 18.78
N ASP A 100 -3.94 -14.46 18.96
CA ASP A 100 -4.10 -15.33 20.12
C ASP A 100 -3.65 -16.75 19.78
N LEU A 101 -2.59 -17.21 20.42
CA LEU A 101 -1.99 -18.52 20.20
C LEU A 101 -2.45 -19.57 21.20
N SER A 102 -3.36 -19.26 22.13
CA SER A 102 -3.81 -20.15 23.21
C SER A 102 -4.46 -21.45 22.72
N SER A 103 -4.95 -21.48 21.48
CA SER A 103 -5.63 -22.64 20.89
C SER A 103 -4.76 -23.46 19.95
N PHE A 104 -3.46 -23.16 19.88
CA PHE A 104 -2.55 -23.89 18.99
C PHE A 104 -1.71 -24.93 19.71
N PHE A 105 -1.29 -25.95 19.00
CA PHE A 105 -0.28 -26.89 19.45
C PHE A 105 1.13 -26.34 19.16
N PRO A 106 2.15 -26.76 19.95
CA PRO A 106 3.53 -26.38 19.68
C PRO A 106 3.96 -26.74 18.27
N ASP A 107 4.28 -25.74 17.46
CA ASP A 107 4.74 -25.90 16.07
C ASP A 107 5.19 -24.56 15.48
N SER A 108 5.72 -24.61 14.26
CA SER A 108 5.96 -23.43 13.44
C SER A 108 4.65 -22.92 12.87
N ILE A 109 4.30 -21.68 13.20
CA ILE A 109 3.04 -21.05 12.83
C ILE A 109 3.31 -19.92 11.82
N THR A 110 2.53 -19.90 10.74
CA THR A 110 2.49 -18.78 9.78
C THR A 110 1.04 -18.35 9.62
N LYS A 111 0.77 -17.07 9.83
CA LYS A 111 -0.56 -16.46 9.66
C LYS A 111 -0.48 -15.28 8.70
N LYS A 112 -1.56 -15.06 7.97
CA LYS A 112 -1.68 -14.01 6.97
C LYS A 112 -2.86 -13.12 7.28
N VAL A 113 -2.65 -11.82 7.17
CA VAL A 113 -3.70 -10.80 7.28
C VAL A 113 -3.73 -10.01 5.98
N ARG A 114 -4.90 -9.90 5.37
CA ARG A 114 -5.11 -9.19 4.09
C ARG A 114 -5.96 -7.96 4.30
N ILE A 115 -5.44 -6.83 3.83
CA ILE A 115 -6.11 -5.53 3.83
C ILE A 115 -6.71 -5.32 2.45
N TYR A 116 -8.00 -5.53 2.29
CA TYR A 116 -8.72 -5.32 1.03
C TYR A 116 -9.07 -3.85 0.85
N THR A 117 -8.78 -3.34 -0.35
CA THR A 117 -9.00 -1.93 -0.71
C THR A 117 -9.85 -1.80 -1.97
N ASP A 118 -10.12 -0.58 -2.38
CA ASP A 118 -10.70 -0.24 -3.68
C ASP A 118 -9.64 0.16 -4.72
N SER A 119 -8.37 -0.16 -4.47
CA SER A 119 -7.28 0.08 -5.42
C SER A 119 -7.51 -0.68 -6.73
N PRO A 120 -7.38 -0.04 -7.89
CA PRO A 120 -7.49 -0.73 -9.18
C PRO A 120 -6.23 -1.52 -9.55
N ILE A 121 -5.11 -1.30 -8.82
CA ILE A 121 -3.83 -1.98 -9.09
C ILE A 121 -3.76 -3.32 -8.37
N ARG A 122 -4.18 -3.33 -7.09
CA ARG A 122 -4.07 -4.50 -6.24
C ARG A 122 -5.26 -4.58 -5.30
N GLU A 123 -5.94 -5.71 -5.31
CA GLU A 123 -7.14 -5.93 -4.52
C GLU A 123 -6.88 -5.90 -3.02
N TYR A 124 -5.72 -6.41 -2.58
CA TYR A 124 -5.33 -6.44 -1.18
C TYR A 124 -3.81 -6.35 -0.99
N GLU A 125 -3.41 -5.87 0.17
CA GLU A 125 -2.05 -6.02 0.73
C GLU A 125 -2.04 -7.15 1.74
N GLU A 126 -0.97 -7.96 1.74
CA GLU A 126 -0.83 -9.12 2.63
C GLU A 126 0.30 -8.90 3.64
N ILE A 127 -0.01 -9.13 4.92
CA ILE A 127 0.95 -9.14 6.01
C ILE A 127 1.08 -10.56 6.50
N THR A 128 2.32 -11.07 6.57
CA THR A 128 2.66 -12.41 7.03
C THR A 128 3.30 -12.35 8.41
N ILE A 129 2.80 -13.16 9.34
CA ILE A 129 3.32 -13.28 10.70
C ILE A 129 3.80 -14.71 10.89
N LYS A 130 5.04 -14.86 11.35
CA LYS A 130 5.67 -16.16 11.62
C LYS A 130 6.09 -16.22 13.07
N CYS A 131 5.97 -17.39 13.67
CA CYS A 131 6.50 -17.68 14.99
C CYS A 131 6.70 -19.18 15.17
N LYS A 132 7.48 -19.55 16.18
CA LYS A 132 7.62 -20.93 16.65
C LYS A 132 7.00 -21.00 18.05
N LEU A 133 5.87 -21.71 18.16
CA LEU A 133 5.19 -21.91 19.43
C LEU A 133 5.85 -23.05 20.19
N LEU A 134 6.36 -22.76 21.38
CA LEU A 134 7.00 -23.72 22.27
C LEU A 134 5.99 -24.29 23.27
N SER A 135 6.17 -25.56 23.61
CA SER A 135 5.54 -26.14 24.82
C SER A 135 6.02 -25.41 26.08
N ASN A 136 5.17 -25.30 27.08
CA ASN A 136 5.54 -24.72 28.38
C ASN A 136 6.65 -25.50 29.09
#